data_447c3cbb08ef34ce449da587db1d6272
#
_entry.id   447c3cbb08ef34ce449da587db1d6272
#
_cell.length_a   1.000
_cell.length_b   1.000
_cell.length_c   1.000
_cell.angle_alpha   90.00
_cell.angle_beta   90.00
_cell.angle_gamma   90.00
#
_symmetry.space_group_name_H-M   'P 1'
#
loop_
_entity.id
_entity.type
_entity.pdbx_description
1 polymer ?
#
loop_
_entity_poly.entity_id
_entity_poly.type
_entity_poly.pdbx_seq_one_letter_code
_entity_poly.pdbx_strand_id
1 'polypeptide(L)'
;MFRGIKTSSGNQTAKLKSIQGITTFVCDEAEEWTSEDEFDKIMLSIRKKGIQNRIIIIMNPCDSNHFIYKKYIEKTHKLVEIDGVQVQISTHPNVLHIHTTYFDNLENLSPEFLKGVEDMKVNNPEKYAHVVIGRWADVAEGAVFKKWGIVDEFPAWAKKIAFGQDFGYTHDPSASIRCGIVDNALYLDEVDYRTGLLSSDIIKTLRPWGLKVIADSADPRLIQEIHNGGIKIYAVEKGAGSINAGIDKMKDMEIYITKRSYNLQSEFRKYVWAKDKDGNYINEPEDHDNHGIDAVRYYVLGELLGKIQKPKDLTGIFTH
;
A
#
# COMPACT_ATOMS: atom_id res chain seq x y z
N MET A 1 -20.26 1.80 29.16
CA MET A 1 -21.15 1.85 27.96
C MET A 1 -20.39 1.20 26.83
N PHE A 2 -20.89 0.09 26.32
CA PHE A 2 -20.31 -0.59 25.15
C PHE A 2 -21.03 -0.14 23.89
N ARG A 3 -20.29 0.18 22.83
CA ARG A 3 -20.84 0.53 21.52
C ARG A 3 -19.93 -0.03 20.44
N GLY A 4 -20.49 -0.73 19.46
CA GLY A 4 -19.79 -1.14 18.27
C GLY A 4 -19.47 0.06 17.36
N ILE A 5 -18.31 0.04 16.74
CA ILE A 5 -17.82 1.11 15.85
C ILE A 5 -18.07 0.75 14.38
N LYS A 6 -18.36 -0.52 14.09
CA LYS A 6 -18.53 -0.99 12.71
C LYS A 6 -19.73 -0.30 12.05
N THR A 7 -19.47 0.43 11.01
CA THR A 7 -20.42 1.30 10.37
C THR A 7 -20.57 0.94 8.90
N SER A 8 -21.65 0.25 8.60
CA SER A 8 -22.23 0.29 7.25
C SER A 8 -23.06 1.57 6.99
N SER A 9 -23.14 2.49 7.96
CA SER A 9 -23.86 3.77 7.82
C SER A 9 -23.13 4.88 8.60
N GLY A 10 -22.67 5.89 7.88
CA GLY A 10 -21.77 6.97 8.26
C GLY A 10 -22.10 7.89 9.43
N ASN A 11 -22.82 7.46 10.47
CA ASN A 11 -23.27 8.35 11.56
C ASN A 11 -22.90 7.93 12.99
N GLN A 12 -22.09 6.89 13.20
CA GLN A 12 -21.80 6.46 14.57
C GLN A 12 -20.65 7.23 15.23
N THR A 13 -19.66 7.67 14.48
CA THR A 13 -18.59 8.56 14.99
C THR A 13 -19.14 9.87 15.53
N ALA A 14 -20.18 10.40 14.92
CA ALA A 14 -20.88 11.60 15.39
C ALA A 14 -21.58 11.39 16.75
N LYS A 15 -22.09 10.17 17.01
CA LYS A 15 -22.74 9.83 18.29
C LYS A 15 -21.75 9.66 19.45
N LEU A 16 -20.52 9.22 19.18
CA LEU A 16 -19.46 9.14 20.19
C LEU A 16 -18.98 10.51 20.64
N LYS A 17 -18.93 11.49 19.73
CA LYS A 17 -18.52 12.88 20.02
C LYS A 17 -19.50 13.62 20.93
N SER A 18 -20.76 13.20 21.00
CA SER A 18 -21.79 13.86 21.81
C SER A 18 -21.77 13.46 23.30
N ILE A 19 -20.92 12.50 23.70
CA ILE A 19 -20.88 12.03 25.08
C ILE A 19 -19.97 12.97 25.89
N GLN A 20 -20.58 13.74 26.79
CA GLN A 20 -19.84 14.66 27.66
C GLN A 20 -19.23 13.94 28.87
N GLY A 21 -18.05 14.40 29.30
CA GLY A 21 -17.43 13.96 30.55
C GLY A 21 -16.66 12.63 30.47
N ILE A 22 -16.47 12.07 29.30
CA ILE A 22 -15.62 10.88 29.13
C ILE A 22 -14.18 11.21 29.49
N THR A 23 -13.57 10.34 30.29
CA THR A 23 -12.17 10.43 30.71
C THR A 23 -11.35 9.26 30.21
N THR A 24 -11.98 8.16 29.81
CA THR A 24 -11.34 6.96 29.33
C THR A 24 -12.10 6.44 28.11
N PHE A 25 -11.37 6.18 27.03
CA PHE A 25 -11.85 5.49 25.85
C PHE A 25 -11.09 4.18 25.70
N VAL A 26 -11.82 3.10 25.46
CA VAL A 26 -11.24 1.78 25.17
C VAL A 26 -11.64 1.41 23.75
N CYS A 27 -10.65 1.16 22.91
CA CYS A 27 -10.82 0.65 21.57
C CYS A 27 -10.32 -0.79 21.55
N ASP A 28 -11.25 -1.72 21.40
CA ASP A 28 -10.98 -3.14 21.24
C ASP A 28 -11.02 -3.49 19.76
N GLU A 29 -10.20 -4.46 19.34
CA GLU A 29 -10.00 -4.80 17.92
C GLU A 29 -9.61 -3.57 17.08
N ALA A 30 -8.66 -2.77 17.60
CA ALA A 30 -8.29 -1.51 16.97
C ALA A 30 -7.59 -1.67 15.61
N GLU A 31 -7.15 -2.87 15.25
CA GLU A 31 -6.66 -3.24 13.94
C GLU A 31 -7.73 -3.11 12.85
N GLU A 32 -9.00 -3.22 13.19
CA GLU A 32 -10.12 -3.02 12.26
C GLU A 32 -10.40 -1.53 11.97
N TRP A 33 -9.75 -0.63 12.70
CA TRP A 33 -9.97 0.81 12.53
C TRP A 33 -8.99 1.39 11.51
N THR A 34 -9.43 1.58 10.28
CA THR A 34 -8.57 2.00 9.16
C THR A 34 -8.40 3.52 9.03
N SER A 35 -9.29 4.34 9.61
CA SER A 35 -9.27 5.79 9.46
C SER A 35 -8.59 6.49 10.64
N GLU A 36 -7.38 7.04 10.42
CA GLU A 36 -6.69 7.90 11.38
C GLU A 36 -7.49 9.15 11.73
N ASP A 37 -8.10 9.79 10.75
CA ASP A 37 -8.92 11.01 10.95
C ASP A 37 -10.10 10.78 11.89
N GLU A 38 -10.77 9.64 11.81
CA GLU A 38 -11.87 9.31 12.70
C GLU A 38 -11.37 9.01 14.10
N PHE A 39 -10.26 8.31 14.23
CA PHE A 39 -9.61 8.03 15.49
C PHE A 39 -9.19 9.34 16.19
N ASP A 40 -8.53 10.25 15.49
CA ASP A 40 -8.12 11.55 16.02
C ASP A 40 -9.30 12.42 16.45
N LYS A 41 -10.42 12.38 15.73
CA LYS A 41 -11.65 13.07 16.13
C LYS A 41 -12.18 12.56 17.48
N ILE A 42 -12.06 11.27 17.76
CA ILE A 42 -12.46 10.71 19.04
C ILE A 42 -11.46 11.07 20.14
N MET A 43 -10.16 10.93 19.85
CA MET A 43 -9.10 11.34 20.77
C MET A 43 -9.27 12.78 21.26
N LEU A 44 -9.54 13.70 20.33
CA LEU A 44 -9.80 15.10 20.65
C LEU A 44 -11.09 15.34 21.47
N SER A 45 -11.99 14.36 21.50
CA SER A 45 -13.22 14.44 22.30
C SER A 45 -13.01 14.07 23.78
N ILE A 46 -11.90 13.41 24.10
CA ILE A 46 -11.55 12.96 25.47
C ILE A 46 -10.65 14.00 26.13
N ARG A 47 -11.29 15.03 26.73
CA ARG A 47 -10.59 16.27 27.15
C ARG A 47 -11.12 16.85 28.46
N LYS A 48 -11.46 16.02 29.45
CA LYS A 48 -11.94 16.54 30.74
C LYS A 48 -10.83 17.23 31.51
N LYS A 49 -11.05 18.46 31.95
CA LYS A 49 -10.07 19.25 32.70
C LYS A 49 -9.91 18.70 34.12
N GLY A 50 -8.67 18.67 34.63
CA GLY A 50 -8.37 18.29 36.02
C GLY A 50 -8.35 16.78 36.28
N ILE A 51 -8.43 15.95 35.26
CA ILE A 51 -8.36 14.49 35.35
C ILE A 51 -7.42 13.97 34.25
N GLN A 52 -6.69 12.90 34.55
CA GLN A 52 -5.90 12.20 33.52
C GLN A 52 -6.85 11.50 32.55
N ASN A 53 -6.89 11.99 31.32
CA ASN A 53 -7.61 11.33 30.25
C ASN A 53 -6.78 10.16 29.71
N ARG A 54 -7.44 9.04 29.37
CA ARG A 54 -6.79 7.82 28.90
C ARG A 54 -7.44 7.29 27.63
N ILE A 55 -6.62 6.76 26.75
CA ILE A 55 -7.05 5.99 25.59
C ILE A 55 -6.36 4.64 25.68
N ILE A 56 -7.13 3.58 25.72
CA ILE A 56 -6.66 2.21 25.77
C ILE A 56 -6.96 1.59 24.42
N ILE A 57 -5.92 1.16 23.73
CA ILE A 57 -5.98 0.50 22.43
C ILE A 57 -5.63 -0.96 22.65
N ILE A 58 -6.54 -1.86 22.34
CA ILE A 58 -6.34 -3.30 22.37
C ILE A 58 -6.40 -3.78 20.93
N MET A 59 -5.33 -4.42 20.46
CA MET A 59 -5.24 -4.86 19.08
C MET A 59 -4.26 -6.02 18.90
N ASN A 60 -4.49 -6.79 17.85
CA ASN A 60 -3.47 -7.64 17.30
C ASN A 60 -2.68 -6.83 16.28
N PRO A 61 -1.32 -6.86 16.28
CA PRO A 61 -0.55 -6.20 15.26
C PRO A 61 -0.97 -6.68 13.86
N CYS A 62 -1.26 -5.75 12.99
CA CYS A 62 -1.59 -6.01 11.60
C CYS A 62 -0.39 -5.67 10.68
N ASP A 63 -0.61 -5.08 9.52
CA ASP A 63 0.49 -4.63 8.67
C ASP A 63 1.06 -3.27 9.13
N SER A 64 2.31 -3.00 8.78
CA SER A 64 3.04 -1.78 9.15
C SER A 64 2.54 -0.50 8.44
N ASN A 65 1.52 -0.60 7.59
CA ASN A 65 0.85 0.58 7.02
C ASN A 65 -0.22 1.15 7.93
N HIS A 66 -0.68 0.36 8.92
CA HIS A 66 -1.70 0.81 9.84
C HIS A 66 -1.27 2.08 10.58
N PHE A 67 -2.19 3.06 10.71
CA PHE A 67 -1.86 4.37 11.28
C PHE A 67 -1.32 4.30 12.72
N ILE A 68 -1.75 3.32 13.52
CA ILE A 68 -1.24 3.10 14.89
C ILE A 68 0.25 2.76 14.84
N TYR A 69 0.69 1.89 13.91
CA TYR A 69 2.10 1.61 13.73
C TYR A 69 2.87 2.86 13.35
N LYS A 70 2.44 3.58 12.33
CA LYS A 70 3.10 4.79 11.82
C LYS A 70 3.19 5.89 12.87
N LYS A 71 2.14 6.05 13.66
CA LYS A 71 2.04 7.11 14.66
C LYS A 71 2.85 6.83 15.92
N TYR A 72 2.89 5.59 16.37
CA TYR A 72 3.38 5.27 17.71
C TYR A 72 4.56 4.29 17.76
N ILE A 73 4.92 3.63 16.64
CA ILE A 73 5.93 2.57 16.63
C ILE A 73 7.02 2.84 15.59
N GLU A 74 6.69 3.19 14.35
CA GLU A 74 7.62 3.27 13.22
C GLU A 74 8.91 4.01 13.55
N LYS A 75 8.81 5.21 14.14
CA LYS A 75 9.96 6.08 14.44
C LYS A 75 10.45 5.98 15.89
N THR A 76 9.66 5.40 16.78
CA THR A 76 9.90 5.41 18.21
C THR A 76 9.63 4.03 18.81
N HIS A 77 10.56 3.08 18.58
CA HIS A 77 10.47 1.74 19.13
C HIS A 77 11.84 1.21 19.58
N LYS A 78 11.80 0.18 20.38
CA LYS A 78 12.91 -0.72 20.67
C LYS A 78 12.56 -2.12 20.17
N LEU A 79 13.57 -2.89 19.81
CA LEU A 79 13.40 -4.31 19.49
C LEU A 79 13.51 -5.13 20.78
N VAL A 80 12.62 -6.08 20.95
CA VAL A 80 12.64 -7.06 22.02
C VAL A 80 12.54 -8.44 21.37
N GLU A 81 13.40 -9.37 21.77
CA GLU A 81 13.34 -10.74 21.31
C GLU A 81 12.38 -11.55 22.15
N ILE A 82 11.41 -12.19 21.52
CA ILE A 82 10.46 -13.13 22.15
C ILE A 82 10.45 -14.40 21.32
N ASP A 83 10.93 -15.49 21.91
CA ASP A 83 10.99 -16.81 21.27
C ASP A 83 11.68 -16.81 19.88
N GLY A 84 12.82 -16.07 19.78
CA GLY A 84 13.61 -15.94 18.55
C GLY A 84 13.04 -14.93 17.54
N VAL A 85 11.92 -14.27 17.84
CA VAL A 85 11.26 -13.27 17.00
C VAL A 85 11.56 -11.86 17.52
N GLN A 86 12.04 -10.98 16.67
CA GLN A 86 12.23 -9.55 16.99
C GLN A 86 10.88 -8.81 16.89
N VAL A 87 10.44 -8.22 17.99
CA VAL A 87 9.18 -7.50 18.09
C VAL A 87 9.44 -6.03 18.39
N GLN A 88 8.74 -5.13 17.70
CA GLN A 88 8.82 -3.69 17.94
C GLN A 88 7.91 -3.27 19.10
N ILE A 89 8.50 -2.77 20.17
CA ILE A 89 7.79 -2.22 21.32
C ILE A 89 7.90 -0.69 21.27
N SER A 90 6.78 0.02 21.26
CA SER A 90 6.76 1.49 21.25
C SER A 90 7.55 2.07 22.42
N THR A 91 8.35 3.08 22.11
CA THR A 91 9.03 3.96 23.10
C THR A 91 8.53 5.39 23.00
N HIS A 92 7.38 5.60 22.34
CA HIS A 92 6.78 6.91 22.19
C HIS A 92 6.45 7.53 23.57
N PRO A 93 6.81 8.78 23.86
CA PRO A 93 6.75 9.35 25.22
C PRO A 93 5.36 9.40 25.85
N ASN A 94 4.31 9.39 25.05
CA ASN A 94 2.91 9.43 25.52
C ASN A 94 2.22 8.06 25.45
N VAL A 95 2.97 6.97 25.25
CA VAL A 95 2.41 5.61 25.10
C VAL A 95 3.03 4.69 26.12
N LEU A 96 2.19 4.00 26.88
CA LEU A 96 2.56 2.78 27.59
C LEU A 96 2.21 1.58 26.70
N HIS A 97 3.21 0.94 26.12
CA HIS A 97 3.03 -0.28 25.33
C HIS A 97 3.15 -1.50 26.26
N ILE A 98 2.09 -2.28 26.31
CA ILE A 98 2.06 -3.58 26.98
C ILE A 98 1.92 -4.62 25.86
N HIS A 99 2.93 -5.46 25.71
CA HIS A 99 2.93 -6.54 24.74
C HIS A 99 2.64 -7.85 25.47
N THR A 100 1.69 -8.62 24.96
CA THR A 100 1.32 -9.91 25.51
C THR A 100 1.30 -10.97 24.41
N THR A 101 1.60 -12.20 24.79
CA THR A 101 1.61 -13.36 23.90
C THR A 101 0.93 -14.54 24.61
N TYR A 102 0.81 -15.68 23.95
CA TYR A 102 0.29 -16.88 24.56
C TYR A 102 1.13 -17.37 25.76
N PHE A 103 2.40 -16.98 25.86
CA PHE A 103 3.25 -17.28 27.01
C PHE A 103 2.70 -16.70 28.33
N ASP A 104 2.00 -15.57 28.24
CA ASP A 104 1.43 -14.90 29.41
C ASP A 104 0.16 -15.60 29.92
N ASN A 105 -0.34 -16.62 29.21
CA ASN A 105 -1.59 -17.31 29.53
C ASN A 105 -1.49 -18.85 29.41
N LEU A 106 -0.28 -19.42 29.46
CA LEU A 106 -0.03 -20.85 29.26
C LEU A 106 -0.91 -21.77 30.11
N GLU A 107 -1.18 -21.37 31.34
CA GLU A 107 -1.96 -22.17 32.31
C GLU A 107 -3.42 -22.43 31.84
N ASN A 108 -3.95 -21.57 30.98
CA ASN A 108 -5.34 -21.65 30.52
C ASN A 108 -5.45 -22.17 29.06
N LEU A 109 -4.34 -22.57 28.43
CA LEU A 109 -4.35 -23.04 27.05
C LEU A 109 -4.40 -24.57 26.99
N SER A 110 -5.20 -25.09 26.06
CA SER A 110 -5.30 -26.53 25.87
C SER A 110 -4.05 -27.11 25.22
N PRO A 111 -3.72 -28.39 25.48
CA PRO A 111 -2.60 -29.07 24.82
C PRO A 111 -2.70 -29.06 23.27
N GLU A 112 -3.93 -29.16 22.74
CA GLU A 112 -4.20 -29.14 21.31
C GLU A 112 -3.85 -27.78 20.72
N PHE A 113 -4.20 -26.68 21.41
CA PHE A 113 -3.82 -25.33 20.99
C PHE A 113 -2.30 -25.17 20.97
N LEU A 114 -1.61 -25.57 22.04
CA LEU A 114 -0.15 -25.48 22.13
C LEU A 114 0.55 -26.29 21.05
N LYS A 115 0.04 -27.49 20.72
CA LYS A 115 0.53 -28.28 19.60
C LYS A 115 0.34 -27.55 18.28
N GLY A 116 -0.81 -26.94 18.05
CA GLY A 116 -1.06 -26.15 16.83
C GLY A 116 -0.12 -24.95 16.71
N VAL A 117 0.23 -24.30 17.81
CA VAL A 117 1.22 -23.21 17.86
C VAL A 117 2.61 -23.72 17.48
N GLU A 118 3.05 -24.86 18.03
CA GLU A 118 4.35 -25.45 17.71
C GLU A 118 4.42 -25.91 16.25
N ASP A 119 3.36 -26.54 15.74
CA ASP A 119 3.25 -26.91 14.32
C ASP A 119 3.34 -25.68 13.41
N MET A 120 2.72 -24.56 13.80
CA MET A 120 2.81 -23.30 13.07
C MET A 120 4.23 -22.73 13.11
N LYS A 121 4.90 -22.76 14.26
CA LYS A 121 6.27 -22.28 14.42
C LYS A 121 7.24 -23.00 13.48
N VAL A 122 7.08 -24.31 13.32
CA VAL A 122 7.93 -25.14 12.46
C VAL A 122 7.59 -24.96 10.98
N ASN A 123 6.30 -25.02 10.63
CA ASN A 123 5.87 -25.08 9.24
C ASN A 123 5.62 -23.70 8.59
N ASN A 124 5.35 -22.67 9.40
CA ASN A 124 5.09 -21.32 8.92
C ASN A 124 5.59 -20.26 9.91
N PRO A 125 6.93 -20.10 10.05
CA PRO A 125 7.54 -19.21 11.04
C PRO A 125 7.14 -17.75 10.87
N GLU A 126 6.87 -17.28 9.66
CA GLU A 126 6.39 -15.91 9.42
C GLU A 126 4.98 -15.69 10.01
N LYS A 127 4.08 -16.64 9.78
CA LYS A 127 2.73 -16.59 10.36
C LYS A 127 2.78 -16.72 11.89
N TYR A 128 3.64 -17.58 12.41
CA TYR A 128 3.89 -17.70 13.85
C TYR A 128 4.36 -16.35 14.43
N ALA A 129 5.35 -15.74 13.84
CA ALA A 129 5.88 -14.47 14.31
C ALA A 129 4.84 -13.35 14.30
N HIS A 130 3.98 -13.32 13.30
CA HIS A 130 2.92 -12.32 13.18
C HIS A 130 1.72 -12.61 14.08
N VAL A 131 1.09 -13.76 13.91
CA VAL A 131 -0.21 -14.07 14.56
C VAL A 131 -0.07 -14.47 16.02
N VAL A 132 1.01 -15.19 16.38
CA VAL A 132 1.18 -15.76 17.72
C VAL A 132 2.08 -14.89 18.60
N ILE A 133 3.17 -14.36 18.04
CA ILE A 133 4.13 -13.51 18.77
C ILE A 133 3.77 -12.03 18.70
N GLY A 134 2.93 -11.62 17.76
CA GLY A 134 2.48 -10.24 17.63
C GLY A 134 3.51 -9.31 16.99
N ARG A 135 4.33 -9.82 16.05
CA ARG A 135 5.18 -8.99 15.20
C ARG A 135 4.35 -8.28 14.15
N TRP A 136 4.59 -7.00 13.93
CA TRP A 136 3.98 -6.28 12.82
C TRP A 136 4.38 -6.90 11.48
N ALA A 137 3.43 -7.09 10.56
CA ALA A 137 3.72 -7.60 9.24
C ALA A 137 4.29 -6.51 8.34
N ASP A 138 5.36 -6.81 7.60
CA ASP A 138 5.94 -5.87 6.65
C ASP A 138 5.08 -5.72 5.38
N VAL A 139 4.35 -6.77 5.03
CA VAL A 139 3.43 -6.84 3.87
C VAL A 139 2.13 -7.52 4.28
N ALA A 140 1.03 -7.16 3.60
CA ALA A 140 -0.27 -7.75 3.85
C ALA A 140 -0.30 -9.26 3.58
N GLU A 141 -1.19 -10.00 4.27
CA GLU A 141 -1.45 -11.39 3.95
C GLU A 141 -2.01 -11.51 2.53
N GLY A 142 -1.50 -12.46 1.74
CA GLY A 142 -1.89 -12.59 0.33
C GLY A 142 -1.25 -11.58 -0.62
N ALA A 143 -0.24 -10.82 -0.17
CA ALA A 143 0.44 -9.84 -1.02
C ALA A 143 0.95 -10.45 -2.33
N VAL A 144 0.69 -9.73 -3.42
CA VAL A 144 1.13 -10.09 -4.78
C VAL A 144 2.64 -10.02 -4.87
N PHE A 145 3.26 -8.96 -4.31
CA PHE A 145 4.71 -8.74 -4.29
C PHE A 145 5.25 -8.89 -2.87
N LYS A 146 5.80 -10.07 -2.57
CA LYS A 146 6.31 -10.40 -1.22
C LYS A 146 7.76 -9.95 -0.99
N LYS A 147 8.53 -9.75 -2.06
CA LYS A 147 9.96 -9.43 -2.00
C LYS A 147 10.27 -8.22 -2.88
N TRP A 148 10.66 -7.14 -2.28
CA TRP A 148 11.17 -5.93 -2.93
C TRP A 148 12.03 -5.16 -1.93
N GLY A 149 12.91 -4.29 -2.44
CA GLY A 149 13.84 -3.52 -1.62
C GLY A 149 13.65 -2.02 -1.78
N ILE A 150 14.20 -1.26 -0.83
CA ILE A 150 14.26 0.21 -0.90
C ILE A 150 15.68 0.61 -1.23
N VAL A 151 15.82 1.57 -2.17
CA VAL A 151 17.09 2.19 -2.54
C VAL A 151 17.02 3.70 -2.34
N ASP A 152 18.16 4.32 -2.05
CA ASP A 152 18.18 5.77 -1.82
C ASP A 152 17.84 6.54 -3.08
N GLU A 153 18.40 6.15 -4.23
CA GLU A 153 18.24 6.84 -5.50
C GLU A 153 18.05 5.87 -6.68
N PHE A 154 17.42 6.38 -7.71
CA PHE A 154 17.28 5.67 -8.99
C PHE A 154 18.64 5.60 -9.70
N PRO A 155 19.11 4.41 -10.13
CA PRO A 155 20.44 4.25 -10.71
C PRO A 155 20.60 4.98 -12.06
N ALA A 156 21.61 5.84 -12.16
CA ALA A 156 21.88 6.62 -13.36
C ALA A 156 22.26 5.75 -14.58
N TRP A 157 22.73 4.52 -14.33
CA TRP A 157 23.13 3.56 -15.37
C TRP A 157 22.03 2.59 -15.78
N ALA A 158 20.82 2.77 -15.29
CA ALA A 158 19.68 1.94 -15.69
C ALA A 158 19.44 2.03 -17.21
N LYS A 159 19.02 0.91 -17.80
CA LYS A 159 18.64 0.78 -19.20
C LYS A 159 17.12 0.77 -19.34
N LYS A 160 16.63 0.92 -20.59
CA LYS A 160 15.20 0.92 -20.91
C LYS A 160 14.39 1.89 -20.04
N ILE A 161 14.98 3.06 -19.76
CA ILE A 161 14.32 4.05 -18.90
C ILE A 161 13.11 4.65 -19.62
N ALA A 162 11.94 4.55 -19.00
CA ALA A 162 10.71 5.17 -19.47
C ALA A 162 9.77 5.43 -18.28
N PHE A 163 8.71 6.19 -18.52
CA PHE A 163 7.63 6.34 -17.57
C PHE A 163 6.53 5.30 -17.81
N GLY A 164 6.04 4.69 -16.76
CA GLY A 164 4.70 4.14 -16.69
C GLY A 164 3.74 5.23 -16.21
N GLN A 165 2.58 5.35 -16.83
CA GLN A 165 1.56 6.35 -16.50
C GLN A 165 0.21 5.68 -16.32
N ASP A 166 -0.36 5.84 -15.14
CA ASP A 166 -1.77 5.57 -14.88
C ASP A 166 -2.54 6.89 -14.77
N PHE A 167 -3.73 6.96 -15.39
CA PHE A 167 -4.53 8.18 -15.41
C PHE A 167 -5.66 8.08 -14.40
N GLY A 168 -5.64 8.93 -13.40
CA GLY A 168 -6.76 9.21 -12.49
C GLY A 168 -7.15 10.68 -12.57
N TYR A 169 -8.29 11.05 -11.98
CA TYR A 169 -8.73 12.44 -11.97
C TYR A 169 -9.35 12.85 -10.63
N THR A 170 -10.64 12.59 -10.40
CA THR A 170 -11.38 13.19 -9.28
C THR A 170 -11.10 12.49 -7.95
N HIS A 171 -11.19 11.18 -7.92
CA HIS A 171 -11.02 10.36 -6.71
C HIS A 171 -9.72 9.54 -6.77
N ASP A 172 -9.38 9.09 -7.96
CA ASP A 172 -8.19 8.28 -8.19
C ASP A 172 -7.00 9.17 -8.56
N PRO A 173 -5.83 8.95 -7.99
CA PRO A 173 -4.63 9.69 -8.36
C PRO A 173 -4.14 9.30 -9.75
N SER A 174 -3.57 10.26 -10.45
CA SER A 174 -2.74 9.99 -11.60
C SER A 174 -1.33 9.69 -11.13
N ALA A 175 -0.75 8.57 -11.58
CA ALA A 175 0.55 8.10 -11.17
C ALA A 175 1.56 8.09 -12.32
N SER A 176 2.70 8.78 -12.14
CA SER A 176 3.82 8.81 -13.09
C SER A 176 5.05 8.17 -12.44
N ILE A 177 5.37 6.95 -12.83
CA ILE A 177 6.47 6.19 -12.26
C ILE A 177 7.60 6.06 -13.28
N ARG A 178 8.79 6.55 -12.94
CA ARG A 178 10.00 6.32 -13.72
C ARG A 178 10.50 4.90 -13.45
N CYS A 179 10.59 4.10 -14.50
CA CYS A 179 11.02 2.71 -14.45
C CYS A 179 12.31 2.53 -15.25
N GLY A 180 13.13 1.59 -14.83
CA GLY A 180 14.37 1.23 -15.55
C GLY A 180 14.91 -0.11 -15.08
N ILE A 181 15.81 -0.69 -15.86
CA ILE A 181 16.36 -2.02 -15.64
C ILE A 181 17.86 -1.95 -15.44
N VAL A 182 18.35 -2.63 -14.41
CA VAL A 182 19.77 -2.94 -14.24
C VAL A 182 19.86 -4.47 -14.10
N ASP A 183 20.55 -5.12 -15.01
CA ASP A 183 20.63 -6.58 -15.14
C ASP A 183 19.25 -7.23 -15.14
N ASN A 184 18.83 -7.95 -14.09
CA ASN A 184 17.48 -8.50 -13.94
C ASN A 184 16.67 -7.80 -12.86
N ALA A 185 17.06 -6.61 -12.46
CA ALA A 185 16.36 -5.84 -11.43
C ALA A 185 15.58 -4.67 -12.05
N LEU A 186 14.35 -4.49 -11.59
CA LEU A 186 13.44 -3.40 -11.94
C LEU A 186 13.55 -2.29 -10.88
N TYR A 187 13.98 -1.11 -11.30
CA TYR A 187 14.07 0.07 -10.44
C TYR A 187 12.91 1.02 -10.72
N LEU A 188 12.29 1.50 -9.65
CA LEU A 188 11.06 2.28 -9.65
C LEU A 188 11.24 3.57 -8.86
N ASP A 189 10.78 4.68 -9.42
CA ASP A 189 10.88 6.00 -8.81
C ASP A 189 9.60 6.81 -9.07
N GLU A 190 8.85 7.10 -8.04
CA GLU A 190 7.62 7.88 -8.09
C GLU A 190 7.96 9.35 -8.33
N VAL A 191 7.58 9.86 -9.50
CA VAL A 191 7.84 11.25 -9.90
C VAL A 191 6.62 12.13 -9.65
N ASP A 192 5.42 11.60 -9.88
CA ASP A 192 4.16 12.27 -9.56
C ASP A 192 3.10 11.25 -9.13
N TYR A 193 2.31 11.63 -8.12
CA TYR A 193 1.21 10.83 -7.62
C TYR A 193 0.18 11.75 -6.96
N ARG A 194 -0.78 12.25 -7.74
CA ARG A 194 -1.75 13.26 -7.30
C ARG A 194 -3.10 13.10 -7.99
N THR A 195 -4.17 13.52 -7.33
CA THR A 195 -5.49 13.69 -7.92
C THR A 195 -5.65 15.04 -8.61
N GLY A 196 -6.60 15.15 -9.52
CA GLY A 196 -6.97 16.42 -10.16
C GLY A 196 -5.97 16.95 -11.17
N LEU A 197 -5.03 16.13 -11.66
CA LEU A 197 -4.06 16.57 -12.66
C LEU A 197 -4.71 16.74 -14.03
N LEU A 198 -4.43 17.89 -14.67
CA LEU A 198 -4.76 18.15 -16.05
C LEU A 198 -3.63 17.63 -16.97
N SER A 199 -3.94 17.47 -18.27
CA SER A 199 -2.94 17.13 -19.27
C SER A 199 -1.71 18.07 -19.24
N SER A 200 -1.94 19.36 -19.01
CA SER A 200 -0.90 20.38 -18.87
C SER A 200 0.04 20.14 -17.70
N ASP A 201 -0.47 19.64 -16.57
CA ASP A 201 0.32 19.34 -15.38
C ASP A 201 1.21 18.13 -15.61
N ILE A 202 0.66 17.07 -16.20
CA ILE A 202 1.40 15.87 -16.60
C ILE A 202 2.50 16.24 -17.58
N ILE A 203 2.20 17.02 -18.61
CA ILE A 203 3.18 17.50 -19.60
C ILE A 203 4.30 18.29 -18.90
N LYS A 204 3.94 19.22 -18.02
CA LYS A 204 4.91 20.04 -17.28
C LYS A 204 5.85 19.18 -16.42
N THR A 205 5.31 18.15 -15.77
CA THR A 205 6.09 17.22 -14.93
C THR A 205 7.02 16.34 -15.75
N LEU A 206 6.55 15.77 -16.86
CA LEU A 206 7.29 14.75 -17.60
C LEU A 206 8.23 15.32 -18.69
N ARG A 207 7.93 16.48 -19.27
CA ARG A 207 8.71 17.09 -20.35
C ARG A 207 10.21 17.27 -20.03
N PRO A 208 10.61 17.73 -18.83
CA PRO A 208 12.03 17.93 -18.51
C PRO A 208 12.88 16.66 -18.57
N TRP A 209 12.24 15.48 -18.44
CA TRP A 209 12.95 14.20 -18.46
C TRP A 209 13.30 13.71 -19.86
N GLY A 210 12.57 14.15 -20.90
CA GLY A 210 12.80 13.72 -22.28
C GLY A 210 12.60 12.21 -22.54
N LEU A 211 11.99 11.50 -21.60
CA LEU A 211 11.74 10.07 -21.65
C LEU A 211 10.43 9.77 -22.37
N LYS A 212 10.31 8.54 -22.91
CA LYS A 212 9.01 8.06 -23.38
C LYS A 212 8.10 7.67 -22.22
N VAL A 213 6.81 7.68 -22.49
CA VAL A 213 5.76 7.35 -21.55
C VAL A 213 4.95 6.19 -22.12
N ILE A 214 4.70 5.17 -21.29
CA ILE A 214 3.78 4.08 -21.60
C ILE A 214 2.58 4.25 -20.69
N ALA A 215 1.41 4.48 -21.28
CA ALA A 215 0.21 4.84 -20.54
C ALA A 215 -0.91 3.84 -20.72
N ASP A 216 -1.89 3.92 -19.80
CA ASP A 216 -3.17 3.27 -19.99
C ASP A 216 -3.81 3.67 -21.32
N SER A 217 -4.45 2.71 -21.98
CA SER A 217 -5.16 2.92 -23.26
C SER A 217 -6.61 3.38 -23.10
N ALA A 218 -7.10 3.54 -21.86
CA ALA A 218 -8.51 3.83 -21.59
C ALA A 218 -8.93 5.25 -22.01
N ASP A 219 -8.01 6.23 -22.03
CA ASP A 219 -8.30 7.60 -22.50
C ASP A 219 -7.43 8.01 -23.70
N PRO A 220 -7.81 7.65 -24.92
CA PRO A 220 -7.06 8.00 -26.13
C PRO A 220 -6.99 9.51 -26.37
N ARG A 221 -7.98 10.29 -25.91
CA ARG A 221 -8.00 11.74 -26.06
C ARG A 221 -6.92 12.39 -25.20
N LEU A 222 -6.80 11.98 -23.93
CA LEU A 222 -5.78 12.47 -23.02
C LEU A 222 -4.36 12.12 -23.52
N ILE A 223 -4.19 10.90 -24.03
CA ILE A 223 -2.93 10.47 -24.68
C ILE A 223 -2.59 11.40 -25.85
N GLN A 224 -3.56 11.73 -26.70
CA GLN A 224 -3.34 12.61 -27.85
C GLN A 224 -3.01 14.06 -27.41
N GLU A 225 -3.66 14.57 -26.39
CA GLU A 225 -3.36 15.89 -25.80
C GLU A 225 -1.91 15.95 -25.27
N ILE A 226 -1.50 14.93 -24.53
CA ILE A 226 -0.13 14.82 -23.99
C ILE A 226 0.89 14.67 -25.12
N HIS A 227 0.57 13.88 -26.14
CA HIS A 227 1.40 13.75 -27.35
C HIS A 227 1.59 15.08 -28.06
N ASN A 228 0.51 15.82 -28.30
CA ASN A 228 0.53 17.15 -28.90
C ASN A 228 1.33 18.16 -28.05
N GLY A 229 1.38 17.93 -26.75
CA GLY A 229 2.23 18.64 -25.81
C GLY A 229 3.73 18.30 -25.91
N GLY A 230 4.14 17.45 -26.86
CA GLY A 230 5.55 17.11 -27.16
C GLY A 230 6.11 15.95 -26.31
N ILE A 231 5.26 15.17 -25.66
CA ILE A 231 5.67 13.96 -24.94
C ILE A 231 5.58 12.75 -25.88
N LYS A 232 6.61 11.91 -25.90
CA LYS A 232 6.58 10.62 -26.61
C LYS A 232 5.78 9.60 -25.81
N ILE A 233 4.47 9.63 -25.93
CA ILE A 233 3.54 8.76 -25.19
C ILE A 233 2.96 7.67 -26.10
N TYR A 234 2.82 6.46 -25.56
CA TYR A 234 2.29 5.29 -26.23
C TYR A 234 1.25 4.60 -25.34
N ALA A 235 0.14 4.21 -25.93
CA ALA A 235 -0.87 3.40 -25.25
C ALA A 235 -0.40 1.94 -25.13
N VAL A 236 -0.63 1.32 -23.99
CA VAL A 236 -0.41 -0.11 -23.82
C VAL A 236 -1.54 -0.91 -24.50
N GLU A 237 -1.20 -2.06 -25.09
CA GLU A 237 -2.21 -3.03 -25.56
C GLU A 237 -2.68 -3.87 -24.37
N LYS A 238 -3.96 -3.70 -24.02
CA LYS A 238 -4.64 -4.51 -23.00
C LYS A 238 -5.42 -5.64 -23.68
N GLY A 239 -5.21 -6.86 -23.22
CA GLY A 239 -5.97 -8.04 -23.63
C GLY A 239 -6.29 -8.90 -22.44
N ALA A 240 -7.09 -9.96 -22.64
CA ALA A 240 -7.36 -10.94 -21.60
C ALA A 240 -6.04 -11.45 -20.99
N GLY A 241 -5.95 -11.47 -19.66
CA GLY A 241 -4.76 -11.90 -18.93
C GLY A 241 -3.60 -10.91 -18.92
N SER A 242 -3.74 -9.66 -19.44
CA SER A 242 -2.65 -8.68 -19.45
C SER A 242 -2.23 -8.25 -18.04
N ILE A 243 -3.15 -8.26 -17.07
CA ILE A 243 -2.85 -7.95 -15.66
C ILE A 243 -1.86 -8.98 -15.12
N ASN A 244 -2.23 -10.26 -15.20
CA ASN A 244 -1.38 -11.34 -14.70
C ASN A 244 -0.05 -11.43 -15.47
N ALA A 245 -0.05 -11.25 -16.80
CA ALA A 245 1.18 -11.22 -17.57
C ALA A 245 2.16 -10.13 -17.13
N GLY A 246 1.65 -8.95 -16.77
CA GLY A 246 2.46 -7.87 -16.21
C GLY A 246 2.99 -8.22 -14.81
N ILE A 247 2.12 -8.72 -13.93
CA ILE A 247 2.48 -9.15 -12.57
C ILE A 247 3.52 -10.26 -12.60
N ASP A 248 3.31 -11.30 -13.41
CA ASP A 248 4.23 -12.43 -13.52
C ASP A 248 5.60 -11.97 -14.00
N LYS A 249 5.64 -11.07 -15.00
CA LYS A 249 6.90 -10.51 -15.48
C LYS A 249 7.60 -9.68 -14.41
N MET A 250 6.87 -8.93 -13.58
CA MET A 250 7.44 -8.19 -12.45
C MET A 250 7.98 -9.15 -11.38
N LYS A 251 7.30 -10.26 -11.10
CA LYS A 251 7.74 -11.28 -10.12
C LYS A 251 9.01 -12.03 -10.54
N ASP A 252 9.27 -12.13 -11.84
CA ASP A 252 10.50 -12.73 -12.37
C ASP A 252 11.74 -11.86 -12.13
N MET A 253 11.57 -10.65 -11.61
CA MET A 253 12.62 -9.66 -11.44
C MET A 253 12.79 -9.30 -9.96
N GLU A 254 14.00 -8.88 -9.57
CA GLU A 254 14.19 -8.17 -8.32
C GLU A 254 13.60 -6.76 -8.47
N ILE A 255 12.86 -6.29 -7.46
CA ILE A 255 12.21 -4.98 -7.51
C ILE A 255 12.82 -4.07 -6.45
N TYR A 256 13.24 -2.87 -6.88
CA TYR A 256 13.78 -1.84 -6.01
C TYR A 256 13.01 -0.53 -6.21
N ILE A 257 12.52 0.04 -5.11
CA ILE A 257 11.74 1.27 -5.08
C ILE A 257 12.55 2.36 -4.38
N THR A 258 12.62 3.55 -4.98
CA THR A 258 13.35 4.65 -4.33
C THR A 258 12.71 5.05 -3.01
N LYS A 259 13.52 5.48 -2.06
CA LYS A 259 13.09 5.87 -0.71
C LYS A 259 12.02 6.96 -0.71
N ARG A 260 12.04 7.86 -1.69
CA ARG A 260 11.07 8.97 -1.80
C ARG A 260 9.70 8.54 -2.36
N SER A 261 9.57 7.35 -2.91
CA SER A 261 8.36 6.82 -3.55
C SER A 261 7.37 6.26 -2.53
N TYR A 262 6.87 7.12 -1.64
CA TYR A 262 6.06 6.70 -0.49
C TYR A 262 4.74 6.04 -0.87
N ASN A 263 4.03 6.59 -1.87
CA ASN A 263 2.74 6.04 -2.30
C ASN A 263 2.94 4.67 -2.96
N LEU A 264 3.92 4.57 -3.87
CA LEU A 264 4.23 3.30 -4.53
C LEU A 264 4.65 2.21 -3.52
N GLN A 265 5.48 2.55 -2.53
CA GLN A 265 5.84 1.62 -1.45
C GLN A 265 4.61 1.18 -0.65
N SER A 266 3.68 2.09 -0.37
CA SER A 266 2.42 1.79 0.33
C SER A 266 1.56 0.83 -0.48
N GLU A 267 1.43 1.05 -1.79
CA GLU A 267 0.69 0.14 -2.67
C GLU A 267 1.33 -1.25 -2.71
N PHE A 268 2.66 -1.36 -2.89
CA PHE A 268 3.36 -2.64 -2.91
C PHE A 268 3.18 -3.47 -1.64
N ARG A 269 2.99 -2.82 -0.49
CA ARG A 269 2.71 -3.50 0.78
C ARG A 269 1.26 -4.00 0.88
N LYS A 270 0.32 -3.33 0.23
CA LYS A 270 -1.13 -3.58 0.33
C LYS A 270 -1.71 -4.38 -0.84
N TYR A 271 -1.00 -4.43 -1.97
CA TYR A 271 -1.51 -5.08 -3.18
C TYR A 271 -1.61 -6.59 -2.97
N VAL A 272 -2.83 -7.08 -2.86
CA VAL A 272 -3.14 -8.46 -2.49
C VAL A 272 -3.96 -9.16 -3.58
N TRP A 273 -3.91 -10.48 -3.57
CA TRP A 273 -4.83 -11.29 -4.35
C TRP A 273 -6.24 -11.20 -3.75
N ALA A 274 -7.25 -11.07 -4.61
CA ALA A 274 -8.65 -11.12 -4.21
C ALA A 274 -9.02 -12.50 -3.67
N LYS A 275 -10.07 -12.53 -2.84
CA LYS A 275 -10.60 -13.78 -2.28
C LYS A 275 -11.96 -14.10 -2.87
N ASP A 276 -12.24 -15.40 -3.09
CA ASP A 276 -13.57 -15.89 -3.43
C ASP A 276 -14.51 -15.82 -2.21
N LYS A 277 -15.76 -16.27 -2.41
CA LYS A 277 -16.78 -16.28 -1.35
C LYS A 277 -16.46 -17.21 -0.17
N ASP A 278 -15.56 -18.17 -0.41
CA ASP A 278 -15.13 -19.17 0.57
C ASP A 278 -13.84 -18.72 1.29
N GLY A 279 -13.31 -17.52 0.95
CA GLY A 279 -12.11 -16.95 1.54
C GLY A 279 -10.80 -17.43 0.94
N ASN A 280 -10.82 -18.16 -0.17
CA ASN A 280 -9.62 -18.62 -0.86
C ASN A 280 -9.11 -17.54 -1.83
N TYR A 281 -7.78 -17.36 -1.91
CA TYR A 281 -7.20 -16.45 -2.87
C TYR A 281 -7.40 -16.93 -4.29
N ILE A 282 -7.86 -16.01 -5.15
CA ILE A 282 -7.99 -16.23 -6.60
C ILE A 282 -6.84 -15.55 -7.34
N ASN A 283 -6.58 -15.95 -8.59
CA ASN A 283 -5.48 -15.38 -9.37
C ASN A 283 -5.90 -14.07 -10.07
N GLU A 284 -6.54 -13.19 -9.29
CA GLU A 284 -6.91 -11.83 -9.68
C GLU A 284 -6.56 -10.92 -8.52
N PRO A 285 -5.81 -9.81 -8.71
CA PRO A 285 -5.54 -8.87 -7.65
C PRO A 285 -6.78 -8.04 -7.31
N GLU A 286 -6.84 -7.51 -6.10
CA GLU A 286 -7.84 -6.50 -5.76
C GLU A 286 -7.60 -5.23 -6.59
N ASP A 287 -8.70 -4.64 -7.08
CA ASP A 287 -8.68 -3.48 -7.97
C ASP A 287 -8.99 -2.18 -7.20
N HIS A 288 -8.13 -1.86 -6.24
CA HIS A 288 -8.16 -0.59 -5.52
C HIS A 288 -6.76 -0.22 -5.01
N ASP A 289 -6.50 1.09 -4.85
CA ASP A 289 -5.23 1.63 -4.34
C ASP A 289 -3.98 1.03 -5.05
N ASN A 290 -4.01 0.94 -6.39
CA ASN A 290 -2.99 0.25 -7.20
C ASN A 290 -2.45 1.08 -8.38
N HIS A 291 -2.65 2.40 -8.35
CA HIS A 291 -2.36 3.29 -9.48
C HIS A 291 -0.88 3.34 -9.87
N GLY A 292 0.02 3.38 -8.88
CA GLY A 292 1.45 3.30 -9.12
C GLY A 292 1.88 1.93 -9.65
N ILE A 293 1.30 0.85 -9.11
CA ILE A 293 1.55 -0.53 -9.59
C ILE A 293 1.04 -0.69 -11.02
N ASP A 294 -0.13 -0.14 -11.35
CA ASP A 294 -0.68 -0.16 -12.69
C ASP A 294 0.20 0.62 -13.68
N ALA A 295 0.68 1.79 -13.28
CA ALA A 295 1.67 2.54 -14.06
C ALA A 295 2.94 1.69 -14.34
N VAL A 296 3.48 1.01 -13.33
CA VAL A 296 4.62 0.09 -13.49
C VAL A 296 4.27 -1.07 -14.42
N ARG A 297 3.08 -1.64 -14.27
CA ARG A 297 2.58 -2.74 -15.12
C ARG A 297 2.47 -2.32 -16.58
N TYR A 298 2.02 -1.08 -16.86
CA TYR A 298 2.00 -0.55 -18.24
C TYR A 298 3.40 -0.41 -18.82
N TYR A 299 4.37 0.09 -18.04
CA TYR A 299 5.77 0.08 -18.44
C TYR A 299 6.25 -1.34 -18.78
N VAL A 300 6.00 -2.30 -17.92
CA VAL A 300 6.42 -3.70 -18.13
C VAL A 300 5.80 -4.30 -19.39
N LEU A 301 4.51 -4.10 -19.59
CA LEU A 301 3.80 -4.57 -20.79
C LEU A 301 4.38 -3.94 -22.05
N GLY A 302 4.63 -2.63 -22.04
CA GLY A 302 5.13 -1.90 -23.20
C GLY A 302 6.61 -2.14 -23.49
N GLU A 303 7.48 -1.93 -22.49
CA GLU A 303 8.93 -1.96 -22.67
C GLU A 303 9.54 -3.35 -22.65
N LEU A 304 8.99 -4.25 -21.83
CA LEU A 304 9.56 -5.57 -21.66
C LEU A 304 8.86 -6.64 -22.46
N LEU A 305 7.54 -6.50 -22.65
CA LEU A 305 6.73 -7.47 -23.41
C LEU A 305 6.33 -6.97 -24.82
N GLY A 306 6.70 -5.74 -25.18
CA GLY A 306 6.47 -5.17 -26.51
C GLY A 306 5.00 -4.87 -26.85
N LYS A 307 4.11 -4.82 -25.86
CA LYS A 307 2.67 -4.60 -26.04
C LYS A 307 2.32 -3.11 -26.04
N ILE A 308 2.69 -2.39 -27.10
CA ILE A 308 2.38 -0.96 -27.28
C ILE A 308 1.67 -0.71 -28.60
N GLN A 309 0.69 0.19 -28.57
CA GLN A 309 0.08 0.77 -29.77
C GLN A 309 0.88 2.02 -30.17
N LYS A 310 1.28 2.11 -31.43
CA LYS A 310 1.79 3.37 -31.95
C LYS A 310 0.62 4.35 -32.05
N PRO A 311 0.82 5.65 -31.75
CA PRO A 311 -0.19 6.68 -32.03
C PRO A 311 -0.62 6.56 -33.50
N LYS A 312 -1.93 6.52 -33.75
CA LYS A 312 -2.43 6.61 -35.13
C LYS A 312 -2.10 8.02 -35.60
N ASP A 313 -1.26 8.14 -36.64
CA ASP A 313 -1.04 9.41 -37.33
C ASP A 313 -2.37 9.90 -37.91
N LEU A 314 -3.03 10.82 -37.21
CA LEU A 314 -4.26 11.47 -37.65
C LEU A 314 -3.99 12.62 -38.65
N THR A 315 -2.73 12.80 -39.07
CA THR A 315 -2.35 13.85 -40.03
C THR A 315 -2.93 13.65 -41.44
N GLY A 316 -3.62 12.52 -41.71
CA GLY A 316 -4.21 12.20 -43.02
C GLY A 316 -5.70 12.56 -43.20
N ILE A 317 -6.38 13.19 -42.20
CA ILE A 317 -7.83 13.40 -42.26
C ILE A 317 -8.21 14.85 -42.66
N PHE A 318 -7.25 15.76 -42.82
CA PHE A 318 -7.53 17.14 -43.24
C PHE A 318 -6.85 17.46 -44.58
N THR A 319 -7.15 16.69 -45.62
CA THR A 319 -6.99 17.11 -47.02
C THR A 319 -8.32 16.87 -47.71
N HIS A 320 -9.19 17.89 -47.60
CA HIS A 320 -10.17 18.24 -48.64
C HIS A 320 -10.59 19.69 -48.42
#